data_f8ddc16edc9d0d50cf2de1e2bd25e217
#
_entry.id   f8ddc16edc9d0d50cf2de1e2bd25e217
#
_cell.length_a   1.000
_cell.length_b   1.000
_cell.length_c   1.000
_cell.angle_alpha   90.00
_cell.angle_beta   90.00
_cell.angle_gamma   90.00
#
_symmetry.space_group_name_H-M   'P 1'
#
loop_
_entity.id
_entity.type
_entity.pdbx_description
1 polymer ?
#
loop_
_entity_poly.entity_id
_entity_poly.type
_entity_poly.pdbx_seq_one_letter_code
_entity_poly.pdbx_strand_id
1 'polypeptide(L)'
;MFLELQKTYNSAILSLAMKKLKLQKRELLGKKVKSLRKEGLIPAVVYNAKTESFNTILSKSDAQDLYRNATSTTILDAEFDGRDFKCLVKGFDINSVTGEINHVSIFEIDEKAPMVFTIPFKLVGISPAVKNNLGILVNALDSIDVKCQLNKLQAEIEIDISTLKEPGQTITVEDITLPEGMTLVNDDVLTTAIVTIADAQKIEDAMVADKEEAAAEAESEEGEETTEGEAVEGESTEESAE
;
A
#
# COMPACT_ATOMS: atom_id res chain seq x y z
N MET A 1 27.02 -7.94 -1.92
CA MET A 1 25.72 -8.27 -1.30
C MET A 1 24.56 -7.48 -1.90
N PHE A 2 24.64 -6.16 -2.09
CA PHE A 2 23.58 -5.33 -2.71
C PHE A 2 23.31 -5.67 -4.19
N LEU A 3 24.33 -5.90 -5.00
CA LEU A 3 24.23 -6.27 -6.42
C LEU A 3 23.60 -7.65 -6.67
N GLU A 4 23.73 -8.56 -5.73
CA GLU A 4 23.14 -9.90 -5.79
C GLU A 4 21.63 -9.84 -5.50
N LEU A 5 21.21 -8.98 -4.56
CA LEU A 5 19.78 -8.76 -4.24
C LEU A 5 19.05 -8.09 -5.40
N GLN A 6 19.67 -7.14 -6.11
CA GLN A 6 19.08 -6.54 -7.31
C GLN A 6 18.95 -7.54 -8.47
N LYS A 7 19.93 -8.43 -8.65
CA LYS A 7 19.84 -9.49 -9.67
C LYS A 7 18.71 -10.49 -9.37
N THR A 8 18.54 -10.86 -8.09
CA THR A 8 17.46 -11.78 -7.69
C THR A 8 16.08 -11.12 -7.81
N TYR A 9 15.95 -9.83 -7.49
CA TYR A 9 14.72 -9.06 -7.65
C TYR A 9 14.33 -8.91 -9.12
N ASN A 10 15.25 -8.51 -9.99
CA ASN A 10 15.01 -8.42 -11.43
C ASN A 10 14.71 -9.78 -12.06
N SER A 11 15.36 -10.85 -11.58
CA SER A 11 15.09 -12.22 -12.03
C SER A 11 13.69 -12.69 -11.61
N ALA A 12 13.20 -12.31 -10.43
CA ALA A 12 11.87 -12.64 -9.96
C ALA A 12 10.78 -11.91 -10.75
N ILE A 13 10.96 -10.63 -11.05
CA ILE A 13 10.05 -9.85 -11.91
C ILE A 13 10.02 -10.44 -13.32
N LEU A 14 11.16 -10.80 -13.89
CA LEU A 14 11.26 -11.42 -15.20
C LEU A 14 10.58 -12.80 -15.24
N SER A 15 10.70 -13.58 -14.17
CA SER A 15 10.03 -14.89 -14.06
C SER A 15 8.52 -14.77 -13.90
N LEU A 16 8.06 -13.71 -13.24
CA LEU A 16 6.62 -13.43 -13.09
C LEU A 16 6.00 -12.96 -14.41
N ALA A 17 6.71 -12.13 -15.18
CA ALA A 17 6.29 -11.70 -16.53
C ALA A 17 6.18 -12.86 -17.53
N MET A 18 6.86 -13.98 -17.27
CA MET A 18 6.78 -15.20 -18.09
C MET A 18 5.67 -16.18 -17.65
N LYS A 19 5.09 -15.98 -16.45
CA LYS A 19 4.06 -16.86 -15.91
C LYS A 19 2.68 -16.31 -16.24
N LYS A 20 1.93 -16.97 -17.12
CA LYS A 20 0.53 -16.60 -17.37
C LYS A 20 -0.31 -16.80 -16.11
N LEU A 21 -1.03 -15.76 -15.73
CA LEU A 21 -1.96 -15.77 -14.61
C LEU A 21 -3.26 -16.46 -15.03
N LYS A 22 -3.56 -17.63 -14.48
CA LYS A 22 -4.77 -18.37 -14.77
C LYS A 22 -5.92 -17.91 -13.87
N LEU A 23 -6.92 -17.30 -14.49
CA LEU A 23 -8.11 -16.81 -13.82
C LEU A 23 -9.30 -17.73 -14.13
N GLN A 24 -10.07 -18.07 -13.11
CA GLN A 24 -11.28 -18.87 -13.26
C GLN A 24 -12.51 -18.02 -12.95
N LYS A 25 -13.61 -18.29 -13.62
CA LYS A 25 -14.87 -17.60 -13.38
C LYS A 25 -15.42 -17.94 -11.99
N ARG A 26 -15.90 -16.92 -11.28
CA ARG A 26 -16.51 -17.06 -9.96
C ARG A 26 -18.00 -16.82 -10.02
N GLU A 27 -18.77 -17.80 -9.54
CA GLU A 27 -20.22 -17.71 -9.38
C GLU A 27 -20.65 -17.36 -7.95
N LEU A 28 -19.80 -17.71 -6.96
CA LEU A 28 -20.09 -17.43 -5.54
C LEU A 28 -19.85 -15.97 -5.20
N LEU A 29 -20.87 -15.33 -4.66
CA LEU A 29 -20.87 -13.91 -4.26
C LEU A 29 -21.17 -13.74 -2.77
N GLY A 30 -20.86 -12.55 -2.25
CA GLY A 30 -21.18 -12.15 -0.88
C GLY A 30 -20.52 -13.01 0.19
N LYS A 31 -21.22 -13.37 1.24
CA LYS A 31 -20.70 -14.10 2.40
C LYS A 31 -20.13 -15.50 2.07
N LYS A 32 -20.60 -16.12 0.97
CA LYS A 32 -20.14 -17.45 0.52
C LYS A 32 -18.70 -17.48 0.05
N VAL A 33 -18.11 -16.31 -0.28
CA VAL A 33 -16.69 -16.17 -0.68
C VAL A 33 -15.72 -16.60 0.45
N LYS A 34 -16.18 -16.59 1.71
CA LYS A 34 -15.35 -17.05 2.84
C LYS A 34 -14.96 -18.53 2.73
N SER A 35 -15.78 -19.39 2.10
CA SER A 35 -15.42 -20.80 1.86
C SER A 35 -14.27 -20.93 0.86
N LEU A 36 -14.26 -20.13 -0.23
CA LEU A 36 -13.20 -20.16 -1.23
C LEU A 36 -11.83 -19.84 -0.63
N ARG A 37 -11.77 -18.84 0.28
CA ARG A 37 -10.51 -18.50 0.95
C ARG A 37 -9.97 -19.65 1.82
N LYS A 38 -10.87 -20.43 2.44
CA LYS A 38 -10.49 -21.64 3.20
C LYS A 38 -9.95 -22.76 2.31
N GLU A 39 -10.41 -22.82 1.06
CA GLU A 39 -9.98 -23.77 0.05
C GLU A 39 -8.68 -23.33 -0.66
N GLY A 40 -8.12 -22.19 -0.27
CA GLY A 40 -6.90 -21.64 -0.87
C GLY A 40 -7.13 -20.90 -2.18
N LEU A 41 -8.36 -20.48 -2.43
CA LEU A 41 -8.76 -19.67 -3.58
C LEU A 41 -9.04 -18.24 -3.15
N ILE A 42 -8.43 -17.27 -3.82
CA ILE A 42 -8.60 -15.85 -3.54
C ILE A 42 -9.53 -15.23 -4.57
N PRO A 43 -10.58 -14.53 -4.13
CA PRO A 43 -11.44 -13.80 -5.04
C PRO A 43 -10.69 -12.64 -5.68
N ALA A 44 -10.93 -12.43 -6.97
CA ALA A 44 -10.41 -11.30 -7.72
C ALA A 44 -11.51 -10.72 -8.60
N VAL A 45 -11.29 -9.49 -9.04
CA VAL A 45 -12.11 -8.83 -10.03
C VAL A 45 -11.22 -8.34 -11.16
N VAL A 46 -11.55 -8.70 -12.38
CA VAL A 46 -10.95 -8.14 -13.59
C VAL A 46 -11.90 -7.08 -14.12
N TYR A 47 -11.42 -5.90 -14.36
CA TYR A 47 -12.20 -4.79 -14.91
C TYR A 47 -11.39 -4.03 -15.95
N ASN A 48 -12.07 -3.42 -16.91
CA ASN A 48 -11.47 -2.62 -17.96
C ASN A 48 -12.00 -1.17 -17.95
N ALA A 49 -11.39 -0.32 -18.76
CA ALA A 49 -11.81 1.08 -18.89
C ALA A 49 -13.23 1.24 -19.49
N LYS A 50 -13.80 0.19 -20.09
CA LYS A 50 -15.13 0.17 -20.73
C LYS A 50 -16.26 -0.24 -19.78
N THR A 51 -16.00 -0.21 -18.44
CA THR A 51 -16.95 -0.58 -17.40
C THR A 51 -17.38 -2.06 -17.34
N GLU A 52 -16.76 -2.94 -18.10
CA GLU A 52 -16.97 -4.37 -17.97
C GLU A 52 -16.16 -4.90 -16.79
N SER A 53 -16.79 -5.71 -15.95
CA SER A 53 -16.14 -6.33 -14.81
C SER A 53 -16.50 -7.82 -14.74
N PHE A 54 -15.49 -8.65 -14.48
CA PHE A 54 -15.64 -10.09 -14.38
C PHE A 54 -15.19 -10.54 -12.98
N ASN A 55 -16.08 -11.29 -12.31
CA ASN A 55 -15.75 -11.91 -11.04
C ASN A 55 -14.90 -13.15 -11.30
N THR A 56 -13.70 -13.17 -10.76
CA THR A 56 -12.72 -14.24 -10.94
C THR A 56 -12.21 -14.78 -9.62
N ILE A 57 -11.50 -15.89 -9.68
CA ILE A 57 -10.71 -16.46 -8.59
C ILE A 57 -9.33 -16.82 -9.10
N LEU A 58 -8.35 -16.73 -8.22
CA LEU A 58 -6.99 -17.19 -8.46
C LEU A 58 -6.50 -18.02 -7.27
N SER A 59 -5.43 -18.78 -7.46
CA SER A 59 -4.84 -19.55 -6.37
C SER A 59 -4.17 -18.65 -5.33
N LYS A 60 -4.17 -19.08 -4.06
CA LYS A 60 -3.48 -18.36 -2.96
C LYS A 60 -1.97 -18.20 -3.27
N SER A 61 -1.36 -19.21 -3.90
CA SER A 61 0.05 -19.16 -4.30
C SER A 61 0.32 -18.06 -5.31
N ASP A 62 -0.48 -17.98 -6.39
CA ASP A 62 -0.32 -16.96 -7.42
C ASP A 62 -0.55 -15.56 -6.85
N ALA A 63 -1.54 -15.40 -5.96
CA ALA A 63 -1.79 -14.12 -5.30
C ALA A 63 -0.63 -13.68 -4.41
N GLN A 64 0.01 -14.61 -3.68
CA GLN A 64 1.17 -14.31 -2.86
C GLN A 64 2.40 -13.98 -3.71
N ASP A 65 2.60 -14.69 -4.82
CA ASP A 65 3.67 -14.40 -5.78
C ASP A 65 3.49 -13.00 -6.38
N LEU A 66 2.26 -12.64 -6.75
CA LEU A 66 1.91 -11.30 -7.22
C LEU A 66 2.19 -10.24 -6.16
N TYR A 67 1.76 -10.46 -4.93
CA TYR A 67 1.95 -9.50 -3.85
C TYR A 67 3.43 -9.22 -3.54
N ARG A 68 4.28 -10.25 -3.64
CA ARG A 68 5.72 -10.12 -3.35
C ARG A 68 6.52 -9.47 -4.45
N ASN A 69 6.13 -9.73 -5.71
CA ASN A 69 6.98 -9.45 -6.86
C ASN A 69 6.37 -8.44 -7.84
N ALA A 70 5.04 -8.26 -7.84
CA ALA A 70 4.38 -7.32 -8.74
C ALA A 70 4.31 -5.93 -8.13
N THR A 71 4.71 -4.93 -8.90
CA THR A 71 4.48 -3.52 -8.64
C THR A 71 3.23 -3.05 -9.36
N SER A 72 2.71 -1.85 -9.04
CA SER A 72 1.55 -1.25 -9.71
C SER A 72 1.75 -1.03 -11.22
N THR A 73 2.99 -1.13 -11.69
CA THR A 73 3.40 -0.95 -13.09
C THR A 73 3.74 -2.26 -13.79
N THR A 74 3.77 -3.39 -13.06
CA THR A 74 4.14 -4.68 -13.64
C THR A 74 3.03 -5.20 -14.54
N ILE A 75 3.34 -5.37 -15.84
CA ILE A 75 2.44 -5.92 -16.84
C ILE A 75 2.51 -7.45 -16.78
N LEU A 76 1.36 -8.09 -16.70
CA LEU A 76 1.19 -9.53 -16.61
C LEU A 76 0.33 -10.03 -17.76
N ASP A 77 0.63 -11.22 -18.25
CA ASP A 77 -0.25 -11.94 -19.17
C ASP A 77 -1.23 -12.78 -18.35
N ALA A 78 -2.52 -12.59 -18.59
CA ALA A 78 -3.59 -13.34 -17.94
C ALA A 78 -4.42 -14.13 -18.96
N GLU A 79 -4.91 -15.27 -18.50
CA GLU A 79 -5.83 -16.13 -19.25
C GLU A 79 -7.14 -16.25 -18.47
N PHE A 80 -8.24 -15.87 -19.12
CA PHE A 80 -9.59 -16.00 -18.58
C PHE A 80 -10.54 -16.53 -19.66
N ASP A 81 -11.19 -17.64 -19.39
CA ASP A 81 -12.17 -18.28 -20.29
C ASP A 81 -11.63 -18.53 -21.73
N GLY A 82 -10.33 -18.92 -21.81
CA GLY A 82 -9.65 -19.16 -23.09
C GLY A 82 -9.23 -17.89 -23.85
N ARG A 83 -9.39 -16.71 -23.26
CA ARG A 83 -8.96 -15.42 -23.80
C ARG A 83 -7.68 -14.96 -23.07
N ASP A 84 -6.65 -14.67 -23.85
CA ASP A 84 -5.41 -14.07 -23.35
C ASP A 84 -5.51 -12.55 -23.43
N PHE A 85 -5.11 -11.86 -22.35
CA PHE A 85 -5.05 -10.41 -22.30
C PHE A 85 -3.93 -9.94 -21.36
N LYS A 86 -3.49 -8.70 -21.56
CA LYS A 86 -2.52 -8.05 -20.67
C LYS A 86 -3.24 -7.34 -19.53
N CYS A 87 -2.72 -7.48 -18.36
CA CYS A 87 -3.30 -6.87 -17.16
C CYS A 87 -2.23 -6.33 -16.23
N LEU A 88 -2.66 -5.51 -15.30
CA LEU A 88 -1.86 -5.07 -14.15
C LEU A 88 -2.67 -5.24 -12.86
N VAL A 89 -1.97 -5.36 -11.76
CA VAL A 89 -2.61 -5.40 -10.44
C VAL A 89 -2.73 -3.97 -9.92
N LYS A 90 -3.97 -3.51 -9.70
CA LYS A 90 -4.24 -2.18 -9.15
C LYS A 90 -4.21 -2.14 -7.62
N GLY A 91 -4.53 -3.25 -6.98
CA GLY A 91 -4.52 -3.28 -5.52
C GLY A 91 -4.79 -4.65 -4.94
N PHE A 92 -4.33 -4.81 -3.72
CA PHE A 92 -4.58 -5.96 -2.87
C PHE A 92 -5.37 -5.52 -1.63
N ASP A 93 -6.39 -6.26 -1.27
CA ASP A 93 -7.03 -6.14 0.03
C ASP A 93 -6.42 -7.19 0.95
N ILE A 94 -5.80 -6.72 2.05
CA ILE A 94 -5.06 -7.56 2.98
C ILE A 94 -5.69 -7.43 4.36
N ASN A 95 -5.84 -8.54 5.04
CA ASN A 95 -6.24 -8.55 6.43
C ASN A 95 -5.06 -8.06 7.31
N SER A 96 -5.19 -6.91 7.93
CA SER A 96 -4.12 -6.28 8.73
C SER A 96 -3.70 -7.12 9.95
N VAL A 97 -4.56 -8.01 10.45
CA VAL A 97 -4.27 -8.86 11.61
C VAL A 97 -3.56 -10.14 11.21
N THR A 98 -4.02 -10.81 10.13
CA THR A 98 -3.50 -12.13 9.72
C THR A 98 -2.46 -12.03 8.59
N GLY A 99 -2.35 -10.89 7.92
CA GLY A 99 -1.51 -10.70 6.73
C GLY A 99 -2.01 -11.47 5.51
N GLU A 100 -3.20 -12.05 5.55
CA GLU A 100 -3.75 -12.81 4.43
C GLU A 100 -4.38 -11.90 3.37
N ILE A 101 -4.17 -12.24 2.10
CA ILE A 101 -4.78 -11.52 0.98
C ILE A 101 -6.26 -11.92 0.90
N ASN A 102 -7.14 -10.94 1.04
CA ASN A 102 -8.59 -11.12 0.96
C ASN A 102 -9.14 -10.98 -0.45
N HIS A 103 -8.55 -10.08 -1.25
CA HIS A 103 -9.02 -9.76 -2.59
C HIS A 103 -7.90 -9.20 -3.47
N VAL A 104 -8.00 -9.39 -4.78
CA VAL A 104 -7.08 -8.82 -5.76
C VAL A 104 -7.87 -8.09 -6.83
N SER A 105 -7.51 -6.82 -7.08
CA SER A 105 -8.09 -6.00 -8.14
C SER A 105 -7.17 -6.00 -9.35
N ILE A 106 -7.64 -6.52 -10.48
CA ILE A 106 -6.87 -6.68 -11.71
C ILE A 106 -7.50 -5.79 -12.78
N PHE A 107 -6.67 -5.01 -13.44
CA PHE A 107 -7.09 -4.12 -14.50
C PHE A 107 -6.65 -4.66 -15.86
N GLU A 108 -7.59 -4.87 -16.79
CA GLU A 108 -7.30 -5.26 -18.17
C GLU A 108 -6.83 -4.03 -18.96
N ILE A 109 -5.67 -4.15 -19.59
CA ILE A 109 -5.00 -3.06 -20.29
C ILE A 109 -5.47 -3.01 -21.74
N ASP A 110 -5.88 -1.84 -22.21
CA ASP A 110 -6.06 -1.55 -23.63
C ASP A 110 -4.77 -0.89 -24.16
N GLU A 111 -4.00 -1.61 -24.99
CA GLU A 111 -2.69 -1.14 -25.48
C GLU A 111 -2.74 0.17 -26.26
N LYS A 112 -3.90 0.52 -26.80
CA LYS A 112 -4.08 1.70 -27.66
C LYS A 112 -4.56 2.94 -26.93
N ALA A 113 -5.17 2.77 -25.77
CA ALA A 113 -5.75 3.87 -25.02
C ALA A 113 -4.75 4.43 -24.00
N PRO A 114 -4.66 5.77 -23.84
CA PRO A 114 -3.91 6.36 -22.74
C PRO A 114 -4.64 6.05 -21.43
N MET A 115 -3.89 5.60 -20.42
CA MET A 115 -4.44 5.19 -19.12
C MET A 115 -3.66 5.83 -17.99
N VAL A 116 -4.26 5.82 -16.80
CA VAL A 116 -3.63 6.28 -15.58
C VAL A 116 -2.91 5.12 -14.91
N PHE A 117 -1.60 5.31 -14.70
CA PHE A 117 -0.74 4.38 -13.99
C PHE A 117 -0.21 5.03 -12.72
N THR A 118 -0.15 4.27 -11.66
CA THR A 118 0.48 4.67 -10.41
C THR A 118 1.92 4.18 -10.44
N ILE A 119 2.90 5.09 -10.54
CA ILE A 119 4.32 4.76 -10.64
C ILE A 119 4.97 4.98 -9.28
N PRO A 120 5.62 3.96 -8.69
CA PRO A 120 6.32 4.10 -7.43
C PRO A 120 7.63 4.87 -7.61
N PHE A 121 8.01 5.62 -6.56
CA PHE A 121 9.31 6.24 -6.45
C PHE A 121 10.34 5.27 -5.88
N LYS A 122 11.54 5.29 -6.45
CA LYS A 122 12.69 4.56 -5.96
C LYS A 122 13.79 5.51 -5.54
N LEU A 123 14.08 5.53 -4.26
CA LEU A 123 15.16 6.34 -3.72
C LEU A 123 16.51 5.69 -4.03
N VAL A 124 17.41 6.45 -4.66
CA VAL A 124 18.75 6.02 -5.02
C VAL A 124 19.77 6.89 -4.29
N GLY A 125 20.87 6.27 -3.86
CA GLY A 125 21.93 6.96 -3.13
C GLY A 125 21.79 6.90 -1.62
N ILE A 126 22.61 7.68 -0.93
CA ILE A 126 22.61 7.82 0.53
C ILE A 126 22.69 9.31 0.85
N SER A 127 21.72 9.83 1.57
CA SER A 127 21.73 11.21 2.04
C SER A 127 22.85 11.43 3.05
N PRO A 128 23.72 12.44 2.85
CA PRO A 128 24.75 12.82 3.82
C PRO A 128 24.17 13.23 5.18
N ALA A 129 22.98 13.83 5.20
CA ALA A 129 22.32 14.23 6.45
C ALA A 129 21.92 13.02 7.30
N VAL A 130 21.39 11.97 6.65
CA VAL A 130 21.05 10.71 7.35
C VAL A 130 22.33 9.97 7.79
N LYS A 131 23.35 9.93 6.93
CA LYS A 131 24.64 9.30 7.26
C LYS A 131 25.34 9.93 8.46
N ASN A 132 25.19 11.25 8.62
CA ASN A 132 25.80 12.01 9.71
C ASN A 132 24.89 12.11 10.94
N ASN A 133 23.76 11.39 10.98
CA ASN A 133 22.74 11.43 12.04
C ASN A 133 22.19 12.84 12.33
N LEU A 134 22.17 13.71 11.31
CA LEU A 134 21.62 15.07 11.44
C LEU A 134 20.09 15.08 11.32
N GLY A 135 19.50 14.07 10.70
CA GLY A 135 18.06 13.96 10.50
C GLY A 135 17.62 12.58 10.05
N ILE A 136 16.32 12.39 10.01
CA ILE A 136 15.64 11.16 9.58
C ILE A 136 14.96 11.42 8.23
N LEU A 137 15.14 10.48 7.29
CA LEU A 137 14.47 10.52 6.00
C LEU A 137 13.01 10.12 6.16
N VAL A 138 12.10 10.99 5.76
CA VAL A 138 10.66 10.75 5.77
C VAL A 138 10.15 10.78 4.34
N ASN A 139 9.54 9.67 3.91
CA ASN A 139 8.81 9.61 2.65
C ASN A 139 7.39 10.13 2.89
N ALA A 140 7.06 11.24 2.24
CA ALA A 140 5.73 11.81 2.28
C ALA A 140 4.85 11.28 1.14
N LEU A 141 5.48 10.89 0.02
CA LEU A 141 4.79 10.37 -1.17
C LEU A 141 5.57 9.17 -1.73
N ASP A 142 4.93 8.00 -1.78
CA ASP A 142 5.56 6.77 -2.26
C ASP A 142 5.36 6.53 -3.77
N SER A 143 4.34 7.15 -4.37
CA SER A 143 3.98 6.95 -5.77
C SER A 143 3.26 8.15 -6.36
N ILE A 144 3.22 8.23 -7.69
CA ILE A 144 2.53 9.29 -8.42
C ILE A 144 1.66 8.73 -9.54
N ASP A 145 0.49 9.36 -9.74
CA ASP A 145 -0.43 8.99 -10.81
C ASP A 145 -0.12 9.79 -12.08
N VAL A 146 0.25 9.06 -13.13
CA VAL A 146 0.58 9.61 -14.43
C VAL A 146 -0.30 8.99 -15.51
N LYS A 147 -0.68 9.82 -16.46
CA LYS A 147 -1.39 9.39 -17.67
C LYS A 147 -0.38 9.19 -18.79
N CYS A 148 -0.26 7.95 -19.26
CA CYS A 148 0.64 7.62 -20.37
C CYS A 148 0.09 6.46 -21.21
N GLN A 149 0.76 6.19 -22.34
CA GLN A 149 0.53 4.98 -23.13
C GLN A 149 1.42 3.84 -22.60
N LEU A 150 0.95 2.60 -22.76
CA LEU A 150 1.67 1.41 -22.32
C LEU A 150 3.13 1.36 -22.77
N ASN A 151 3.41 1.78 -24.02
CA ASN A 151 4.75 1.74 -24.61
C ASN A 151 5.74 2.74 -23.99
N LYS A 152 5.25 3.72 -23.23
CA LYS A 152 6.06 4.75 -22.56
C LYS A 152 6.09 4.56 -21.04
N LEU A 153 5.46 3.50 -20.53
CA LEU A 153 5.43 3.22 -19.10
C LEU A 153 6.81 2.86 -18.60
N GLN A 154 7.24 3.54 -17.54
CA GLN A 154 8.42 3.15 -16.75
C GLN A 154 7.99 2.41 -15.49
N ALA A 155 8.79 1.43 -15.09
CA ALA A 155 8.48 0.60 -13.93
C ALA A 155 8.57 1.40 -12.61
N GLU A 156 9.53 2.30 -12.50
CA GLU A 156 9.81 3.10 -11.31
C GLU A 156 10.48 4.42 -11.73
N ILE A 157 10.30 5.47 -10.92
CA ILE A 157 10.99 6.76 -11.08
C ILE A 157 12.10 6.83 -10.04
N GLU A 158 13.35 6.92 -10.48
CA GLU A 158 14.50 7.00 -9.59
C GLU A 158 14.71 8.44 -9.11
N ILE A 159 14.86 8.61 -7.79
CA ILE A 159 15.11 9.90 -7.13
C ILE A 159 16.44 9.81 -6.39
N ASP A 160 17.38 10.70 -6.75
CA ASP A 160 18.68 10.78 -6.09
C ASP A 160 18.58 11.60 -4.80
N ILE A 161 18.69 10.90 -3.66
CA ILE A 161 18.69 11.51 -2.33
C ILE A 161 20.07 12.00 -1.86
N SER A 162 21.11 11.81 -2.66
CA SER A 162 22.48 12.26 -2.31
C SER A 162 22.60 13.79 -2.27
N THR A 163 21.65 14.51 -2.84
CA THR A 163 21.55 15.98 -2.82
C THR A 163 21.13 16.53 -1.46
N LEU A 164 20.48 15.72 -0.63
CA LEU A 164 19.95 16.11 0.68
C LEU A 164 21.06 16.10 1.74
N LYS A 165 21.59 17.27 2.09
CA LYS A 165 22.75 17.44 2.99
C LYS A 165 22.37 17.92 4.38
N GLU A 166 21.26 18.65 4.49
CA GLU A 166 20.85 19.35 5.72
C GLU A 166 19.43 18.94 6.15
N PRO A 167 19.13 18.99 7.46
CA PRO A 167 17.77 18.81 7.96
C PRO A 167 16.85 19.90 7.38
N GLY A 168 15.60 19.55 7.11
CA GLY A 168 14.60 20.44 6.51
C GLY A 168 14.65 20.56 5.01
N GLN A 169 15.64 19.94 4.32
CA GLN A 169 15.63 19.87 2.86
C GLN A 169 14.57 18.89 2.38
N THR A 170 13.90 19.26 1.30
CA THR A 170 12.83 18.48 0.66
C THR A 170 13.10 18.34 -0.83
N ILE A 171 12.67 17.23 -1.41
CA ILE A 171 12.55 17.03 -2.85
C ILE A 171 11.06 17.03 -3.17
N THR A 172 10.64 17.90 -4.09
CA THR A 172 9.27 18.00 -4.55
C THR A 172 9.07 17.30 -5.89
N VAL A 173 7.82 17.11 -6.31
CA VAL A 173 7.50 16.53 -7.61
C VAL A 173 8.01 17.40 -8.77
N GLU A 174 8.11 18.73 -8.59
CA GLU A 174 8.67 19.66 -9.58
C GLU A 174 10.15 19.44 -9.87
N ASP A 175 10.91 18.94 -8.87
CA ASP A 175 12.35 18.71 -9.01
C ASP A 175 12.67 17.47 -9.85
N ILE A 176 11.65 16.67 -10.18
CA ILE A 176 11.83 15.43 -10.93
C ILE A 176 11.54 15.65 -12.40
N THR A 177 12.47 15.22 -13.25
CA THR A 177 12.25 15.15 -14.69
C THR A 177 11.37 13.95 -15.04
N LEU A 178 10.11 14.24 -15.40
CA LEU A 178 9.22 13.20 -15.92
C LEU A 178 9.67 12.78 -17.33
N PRO A 179 9.66 11.49 -17.64
CA PRO A 179 9.97 10.99 -18.98
C PRO A 179 9.02 11.51 -20.05
N GLU A 180 9.50 11.59 -21.29
CA GLU A 180 8.70 12.07 -22.41
C GLU A 180 7.42 11.26 -22.64
N GLY A 181 6.28 11.95 -22.68
CA GLY A 181 4.96 11.36 -22.97
C GLY A 181 4.20 10.86 -21.76
N MET A 182 4.65 11.21 -20.56
CA MET A 182 3.90 11.10 -19.33
C MET A 182 3.33 12.47 -18.96
N THR A 183 2.07 12.50 -18.55
CA THR A 183 1.40 13.69 -18.04
C THR A 183 0.84 13.40 -16.66
N LEU A 184 1.02 14.32 -15.75
CA LEU A 184 0.42 14.22 -14.41
C LEU A 184 -1.11 14.25 -14.53
N VAL A 185 -1.77 13.50 -13.65
CA VAL A 185 -3.23 13.51 -13.56
C VAL A 185 -3.71 14.73 -12.80
N ASN A 186 -2.99 15.11 -11.73
CA ASN A 186 -3.27 16.26 -10.88
C ASN A 186 -2.05 17.18 -10.82
N ASP A 187 -2.20 18.42 -11.25
CA ASP A 187 -1.16 19.43 -11.17
C ASP A 187 -0.92 19.91 -9.73
N ASP A 188 -1.89 19.74 -8.83
CA ASP A 188 -1.78 20.11 -7.42
C ASP A 188 -0.67 19.32 -6.67
N VAL A 189 -0.29 18.16 -7.22
CA VAL A 189 0.77 17.31 -6.64
C VAL A 189 2.17 17.86 -6.93
N LEU A 190 2.34 18.79 -7.85
CA LEU A 190 3.65 19.36 -8.24
C LEU A 190 4.41 19.94 -7.05
N THR A 191 3.72 20.67 -6.17
CA THR A 191 4.32 21.29 -4.99
C THR A 191 4.43 20.35 -3.78
N THR A 192 3.95 19.10 -3.91
CA THR A 192 4.00 18.14 -2.81
C THR A 192 5.41 17.61 -2.63
N ALA A 193 5.85 17.56 -1.37
CA ALA A 193 7.11 16.94 -1.01
C ALA A 193 7.02 15.42 -1.21
N ILE A 194 8.02 14.84 -1.86
CA ILE A 194 8.17 13.38 -1.99
C ILE A 194 8.97 12.85 -0.82
N VAL A 195 10.11 13.47 -0.59
CA VAL A 195 11.03 13.09 0.49
C VAL A 195 11.47 14.33 1.22
N THR A 196 11.47 14.27 2.53
CA THR A 196 11.98 15.32 3.41
C THR A 196 12.94 14.74 4.45
N ILE A 197 13.91 15.55 4.87
CA ILE A 197 14.74 15.22 6.03
C ILE A 197 14.18 15.96 7.24
N ALA A 198 13.57 15.22 8.13
CA ALA A 198 13.12 15.74 9.40
C ALA A 198 14.29 15.80 10.38
N ASP A 199 14.35 16.89 11.18
CA ASP A 199 15.36 17.08 12.21
C ASP A 199 15.19 16.03 13.32
N ALA A 200 16.24 15.29 13.62
CA ALA A 200 16.20 14.23 14.62
C ALA A 200 15.86 14.76 16.01
N GLN A 201 16.36 15.94 16.36
CA GLN A 201 16.09 16.56 17.66
C GLN A 201 14.63 16.96 17.81
N LYS A 202 14.01 17.52 16.77
CA LYS A 202 12.59 17.88 16.81
C LYS A 202 11.65 16.69 16.92
N ILE A 203 12.05 15.54 16.38
CA ILE A 203 11.24 14.32 16.49
C ILE A 203 11.37 13.73 17.89
N GLU A 204 12.57 13.73 18.49
CA GLU A 204 12.76 13.28 19.86
C GLU A 204 11.98 14.17 20.84
N ASP A 205 12.03 15.48 20.65
CA ASP A 205 11.27 16.45 21.49
C ASP A 205 9.74 16.25 21.32
N ALA A 206 9.26 16.00 20.11
CA ALA A 206 7.85 15.73 19.86
C ALA A 206 7.40 14.38 20.47
N MET A 207 8.20 13.33 20.34
CA MET A 207 7.91 12.02 20.95
C MET A 207 7.94 12.07 22.49
N VAL A 208 8.76 12.92 23.09
CA VAL A 208 8.78 13.13 24.53
C VAL A 208 7.54 13.90 24.98
N ALA A 209 7.12 14.92 24.22
CA ALA A 209 5.91 15.70 24.52
C ALA A 209 4.63 14.83 24.42
N ASP A 210 4.48 14.02 23.34
CA ASP A 210 3.35 13.08 23.19
C ASP A 210 3.31 12.02 24.30
N LYS A 211 4.49 11.61 24.80
CA LYS A 211 4.59 10.65 25.87
C LYS A 211 4.26 11.25 27.25
N GLU A 212 4.57 12.51 27.44
CA GLU A 212 4.18 13.27 28.64
C GLU A 212 2.68 13.59 28.64
N GLU A 213 2.10 13.91 27.47
CA GLU A 213 0.66 14.14 27.35
C GLU A 213 -0.15 12.84 27.55
N ALA A 214 0.29 11.72 26.97
CA ALA A 214 -0.32 10.42 27.19
C ALA A 214 -0.17 9.92 28.65
N ALA A 215 0.91 10.27 29.35
CA ALA A 215 1.08 9.96 30.76
C ALA A 215 0.20 10.83 31.67
N ALA A 216 -0.01 12.09 31.28
CA ALA A 216 -0.88 13.00 32.01
C ALA A 216 -2.38 12.65 31.84
N GLU A 217 -2.79 12.16 30.65
CA GLU A 217 -4.16 11.64 30.42
C GLU A 217 -4.39 10.34 31.21
N ALA A 218 -3.40 9.44 31.29
CA ALA A 218 -3.52 8.20 32.05
C ALA A 218 -3.62 8.44 33.59
N GLU A 219 -2.94 9.47 34.12
CA GLU A 219 -3.06 9.85 35.55
C GLU A 219 -4.39 10.56 35.86
N SER A 220 -5.05 11.19 34.87
CA SER A 220 -6.37 11.81 35.07
C SER A 220 -7.52 10.82 35.06
N GLU A 221 -7.40 9.66 34.37
CA GLU A 221 -8.42 8.61 34.39
C GLU A 221 -8.37 7.71 35.64
N GLU A 222 -7.21 7.53 36.29
CA GLU A 222 -7.14 6.79 37.58
C GLU A 222 -7.64 7.60 38.79
N GLY A 223 -7.86 8.91 38.65
CA GLY A 223 -8.34 9.78 39.73
C GLY A 223 -9.84 9.86 39.92
N GLU A 224 -10.66 9.32 39.01
CA GLU A 224 -12.13 9.45 39.04
C GLU A 224 -12.88 8.18 39.47
N GLU A 225 -12.20 7.05 39.72
CA GLU A 225 -12.85 5.78 40.08
C GLU A 225 -12.84 5.43 41.58
N THR A 226 -12.48 6.35 42.49
CA THR A 226 -12.44 6.09 43.94
C THR A 226 -13.26 7.04 44.82
N THR A 227 -14.47 7.41 44.40
CA THR A 227 -15.44 8.04 45.29
C THR A 227 -16.89 7.79 44.86
N GLU A 228 -17.36 6.56 44.99
CA GLU A 228 -18.77 6.28 45.23
C GLU A 228 -18.94 4.80 45.65
N GLY A 229 -18.98 4.60 46.93
CA GLY A 229 -19.27 3.28 47.48
C GLY A 229 -19.31 3.23 48.99
N GLU A 230 -20.19 4.01 49.66
CA GLU A 230 -20.62 3.64 50.99
C GLU A 230 -22.03 4.20 51.34
N ALA A 231 -22.80 3.29 51.94
CA ALA A 231 -24.11 3.41 52.57
C ALA A 231 -25.34 3.29 51.64
N VAL A 232 -26.21 2.27 51.82
CA VAL A 232 -27.06 2.03 52.97
C VAL A 232 -27.60 0.58 52.97
N GLU A 233 -27.48 -0.02 54.13
CA GLU A 233 -28.19 -1.20 54.63
C GLU A 233 -29.73 -1.00 54.69
N GLY A 234 -30.49 -2.09 54.61
CA GLY A 234 -31.86 -2.11 55.15
C GLY A 234 -32.85 -2.91 54.26
N GLU A 235 -32.97 -4.13 54.57
CA GLU A 235 -34.05 -4.82 55.30
C GLU A 235 -35.29 -5.25 54.48
N SER A 236 -35.43 -6.55 54.54
CA SER A 236 -36.66 -7.33 54.79
C SER A 236 -37.66 -7.61 53.65
N THR A 237 -37.84 -8.90 53.58
CA THR A 237 -39.05 -9.75 53.68
C THR A 237 -39.88 -10.00 52.44
N GLU A 238 -39.89 -11.31 52.16
CA GLU A 238 -41.08 -12.21 52.01
C GLU A 238 -42.09 -11.92 50.88
N GLU A 239 -42.32 -12.90 50.15
CA GLU A 239 -43.38 -13.89 50.11
C GLU A 239 -44.03 -14.08 48.70
N SER A 240 -44.01 -15.33 48.32
CA SER A 240 -45.04 -16.17 47.71
C SER A 240 -45.58 -15.93 46.29
N ALA A 241 -45.45 -17.03 45.59
CA ALA A 241 -46.48 -17.78 44.84
C ALA A 241 -47.24 -17.12 43.72
N GLU A 242 -47.09 -17.58 42.53
CA GLU A 242 -47.97 -18.50 41.78
C GLU A 242 -47.38 -18.83 40.42
#